data_4ccc49a84cec31e457838bfe75f72721
#
_entry.id   4ccc49a84cec31e457838bfe75f72721
#
_cell.length_a   1.000
_cell.length_b   1.000
_cell.length_c   1.000
_cell.angle_alpha   90.00
_cell.angle_beta   90.00
_cell.angle_gamma   90.00
#
_symmetry.space_group_name_H-M   'P 1'
#
loop_
_entity.id
_entity.type
_entity.pdbx_description
1 polymer ?
#
loop_
_entity_poly.entity_id
_entity_poly.type
_entity_poly.pdbx_seq_one_letter_code
_entity_poly.pdbx_strand_id
1 'polypeptide(L)'
;MKLKVLAVHTNYVNQTWPYVKHFIESALSYSAGDYDTSEIKVMLTQGNWQLIIATDDNEKVHGALVVSYFNRPTNRVAFVVAIGGKCVTNKDTFTQFEEILKLNGATYLEGSGRESIIRLWSRYGMTQKYVVTGKSL
;
A
#
# COMPACT_ATOMS: atom_id res chain seq x y z
N MET A 1 20.98 0.11 -3.20
CA MET A 1 20.36 -1.14 -2.67
C MET A 1 19.16 -1.51 -3.51
N LYS A 2 19.17 -2.73 -4.01
CA LYS A 2 18.08 -3.24 -4.83
C LYS A 2 17.02 -3.90 -3.93
N LEU A 3 15.78 -3.49 -4.10
CA LEU A 3 14.66 -4.05 -3.34
C LEU A 3 13.78 -4.91 -4.24
N LYS A 4 13.25 -5.98 -3.65
CA LYS A 4 12.26 -6.86 -4.25
C LYS A 4 10.91 -6.57 -3.61
N VAL A 5 9.89 -6.32 -4.42
CA VAL A 5 8.52 -6.04 -3.96
C VAL A 5 7.71 -7.33 -4.05
N LEU A 6 7.09 -7.71 -2.94
CA LEU A 6 6.42 -9.00 -2.79
C LEU A 6 5.04 -8.84 -2.17
N ALA A 7 4.05 -9.55 -2.72
CA ALA A 7 2.77 -9.74 -2.05
C ALA A 7 2.90 -10.81 -0.98
N VAL A 8 2.37 -10.54 0.20
CA VAL A 8 2.33 -11.49 1.32
C VAL A 8 0.99 -12.23 1.29
N HIS A 9 1.04 -13.56 1.14
CA HIS A 9 -0.17 -14.36 1.18
C HIS A 9 -0.85 -14.21 2.55
N THR A 10 -2.18 -14.22 2.57
CA THR A 10 -3.00 -14.05 3.78
C THR A 10 -2.55 -14.96 4.93
N ASN A 11 -2.19 -16.20 4.65
CA ASN A 11 -1.75 -17.18 5.65
C ASN A 11 -0.43 -16.80 6.33
N TYR A 12 0.35 -15.90 5.74
CA TYR A 12 1.65 -15.49 6.28
C TYR A 12 1.62 -14.09 6.90
N VAL A 13 0.47 -13.42 6.94
CA VAL A 13 0.34 -12.07 7.52
C VAL A 13 0.74 -12.07 9.00
N ASN A 14 0.26 -13.01 9.78
CA ASN A 14 0.60 -13.07 11.21
C ASN A 14 2.11 -13.22 11.46
N GLN A 15 2.79 -14.03 10.65
CA GLN A 15 4.23 -14.24 10.75
C GLN A 15 5.02 -13.00 10.33
N THR A 16 4.52 -12.26 9.35
CA THR A 16 5.17 -11.09 8.79
C THR A 16 4.90 -9.83 9.63
N TRP A 17 3.79 -9.81 10.34
CA TRP A 17 3.31 -8.63 11.06
C TRP A 17 4.35 -7.96 11.97
N PRO A 18 5.14 -8.69 12.79
CA PRO A 18 6.15 -8.07 13.65
C PRO A 18 7.19 -7.24 12.89
N TYR A 19 7.43 -7.57 11.62
CA TYR A 19 8.42 -6.89 10.78
C TYR A 19 7.87 -5.69 10.03
N VAL A 20 6.54 -5.53 9.95
CA VAL A 20 5.90 -4.47 9.17
C VAL A 20 5.09 -3.50 10.00
N LYS A 21 4.70 -3.88 11.21
CA LYS A 21 3.79 -3.12 12.08
C LYS A 21 4.24 -1.65 12.22
N HIS A 22 5.52 -1.43 12.49
CA HIS A 22 6.05 -0.08 12.69
C HIS A 22 5.96 0.79 11.43
N PHE A 23 6.08 0.21 10.23
CA PHE A 23 5.91 0.95 8.98
C PHE A 23 4.45 1.41 8.82
N ILE A 24 3.52 0.52 9.16
CA ILE A 24 2.08 0.82 9.09
C ILE A 24 1.71 1.88 10.13
N GLU A 25 2.18 1.76 11.36
CA GLU A 25 1.96 2.76 12.42
C GLU A 25 2.47 4.14 11.99
N SER A 26 3.67 4.19 11.42
CA SER A 26 4.25 5.43 10.91
C SER A 26 3.40 6.05 9.80
N ALA A 27 2.93 5.22 8.86
CA ALA A 27 2.07 5.68 7.78
C ALA A 27 0.76 6.27 8.32
N LEU A 28 0.15 5.61 9.30
CA LEU A 28 -1.12 6.05 9.88
C LEU A 28 -0.99 7.34 10.69
N SER A 29 0.20 7.70 11.15
CA SER A 29 0.43 8.97 11.83
C SER A 29 0.15 10.18 10.93
N TYR A 30 0.15 9.98 9.61
CA TYR A 30 -0.16 11.00 8.61
C TYR A 30 -1.57 10.87 8.02
N SER A 31 -2.36 9.90 8.50
CA SER A 31 -3.71 9.67 8.01
C SER A 31 -4.72 10.60 8.68
N ALA A 32 -5.93 10.62 8.12
CA ALA A 32 -7.05 11.36 8.69
C ALA A 32 -7.76 10.63 9.84
N GLY A 33 -7.17 9.53 10.35
CA GLY A 33 -7.75 8.75 11.44
C GLY A 33 -8.79 7.72 11.00
N ASP A 34 -8.79 7.35 9.74
CA ASP A 34 -9.76 6.39 9.20
C ASP A 34 -9.57 4.98 9.74
N TYR A 35 -8.33 4.62 10.05
CA TYR A 35 -7.98 3.26 10.50
C TYR A 35 -6.92 3.31 11.59
N ASP A 36 -6.95 2.35 12.53
CA ASP A 36 -5.83 2.08 13.42
C ASP A 36 -5.07 0.82 12.94
N THR A 37 -3.92 0.58 13.52
CA THR A 37 -3.03 -0.52 13.12
C THR A 37 -3.66 -1.89 13.33
N SER A 38 -4.42 -2.07 14.42
CA SER A 38 -5.08 -3.35 14.70
C SER A 38 -6.23 -3.63 13.74
N GLU A 39 -6.97 -2.61 13.32
CA GLU A 39 -8.03 -2.75 12.30
C GLU A 39 -7.43 -3.18 10.96
N ILE A 40 -6.29 -2.59 10.57
CA ILE A 40 -5.59 -2.98 9.35
C ILE A 40 -5.16 -4.45 9.42
N LYS A 41 -4.61 -4.88 10.56
CA LYS A 41 -4.21 -6.28 10.74
C LYS A 41 -5.37 -7.23 10.55
N VAL A 42 -6.54 -6.91 11.10
CA VAL A 42 -7.76 -7.71 10.92
C VAL A 42 -8.13 -7.83 9.45
N MET A 43 -8.15 -6.72 8.72
CA MET A 43 -8.48 -6.71 7.30
C MET A 43 -7.50 -7.56 6.47
N LEU A 44 -6.22 -7.53 6.82
CA LEU A 44 -5.18 -8.33 6.16
C LEU A 44 -5.33 -9.82 6.46
N THR A 45 -5.57 -10.17 7.72
CA THR A 45 -5.69 -11.58 8.13
C THR A 45 -6.98 -12.24 7.60
N GLN A 46 -8.03 -11.44 7.39
CA GLN A 46 -9.27 -11.89 6.77
C GLN A 46 -9.19 -11.99 5.24
N GLY A 47 -8.10 -11.52 4.63
CA GLY A 47 -7.93 -11.51 3.19
C GLY A 47 -8.70 -10.42 2.45
N ASN A 48 -9.29 -9.46 3.18
CA ASN A 48 -10.02 -8.35 2.56
C ASN A 48 -9.07 -7.33 1.92
N TRP A 49 -7.90 -7.12 2.51
CA TRP A 49 -6.84 -6.27 1.99
C TRP A 49 -5.57 -7.08 1.80
N GLN A 50 -4.66 -6.57 0.98
CA GLN A 50 -3.40 -7.24 0.65
C GLN A 50 -2.23 -6.49 1.26
N LEU A 51 -1.32 -7.25 1.89
CA LEU A 51 -0.04 -6.72 2.37
C LEU A 51 1.02 -6.91 1.29
N ILE A 52 1.75 -5.85 1.00
CA ILE A 52 2.89 -5.86 0.07
C ILE A 52 4.10 -5.32 0.81
N ILE A 53 5.24 -5.98 0.67
CA ILE A 53 6.48 -5.60 1.34
C ILE A 53 7.62 -5.43 0.35
N ALA A 54 8.63 -4.68 0.75
CA ALA A 54 9.88 -4.56 0.01
C ALA A 54 11.02 -5.14 0.86
N THR A 55 11.77 -6.06 0.28
CA THR A 55 12.86 -6.76 0.97
C THR A 55 14.18 -6.58 0.21
N ASP A 56 15.29 -6.65 0.93
CA ASP A 56 16.63 -6.71 0.32
C ASP A 56 17.06 -8.16 0.06
N ASP A 57 18.30 -8.35 -0.39
CA ASP A 57 18.84 -9.68 -0.70
C ASP A 57 18.96 -10.58 0.53
N ASN A 58 18.97 -10.01 1.73
CA ASN A 58 18.99 -10.75 3.00
C ASN A 58 17.59 -10.93 3.60
N GLU A 59 16.55 -10.68 2.80
CA GLU A 59 15.14 -10.78 3.21
C GLU A 59 14.74 -9.81 4.33
N LYS A 60 15.55 -8.77 4.56
CA LYS A 60 15.17 -7.72 5.52
C LYS A 60 14.09 -6.83 4.90
N VAL A 61 13.04 -6.56 5.67
CA VAL A 61 11.94 -5.69 5.25
C VAL A 61 12.32 -4.23 5.41
N HIS A 62 12.21 -3.46 4.33
CA HIS A 62 12.52 -2.03 4.28
C HIS A 62 11.30 -1.14 4.22
N GLY A 63 10.16 -1.70 3.91
CA GLY A 63 8.90 -0.97 3.85
C GLY A 63 7.73 -1.90 3.62
N ALA A 64 6.55 -1.36 3.82
CA ALA A 64 5.30 -2.09 3.64
C ALA A 64 4.21 -1.16 3.15
N LEU A 65 3.28 -1.73 2.39
CA LEU A 65 2.07 -1.04 2.01
C LEU A 65 0.88 -1.98 2.05
N VAL A 66 -0.30 -1.39 2.17
CA VAL A 66 -1.57 -2.11 2.24
C VAL A 66 -2.45 -1.62 1.10
N VAL A 67 -3.02 -2.57 0.36
CA VAL A 67 -3.87 -2.29 -0.79
C VAL A 67 -5.25 -2.90 -0.57
N SER A 68 -6.29 -2.12 -0.85
CA SER A 68 -7.65 -2.62 -0.98
C SER A 68 -8.03 -2.68 -2.46
N TYR A 69 -8.86 -3.65 -2.83
CA TYR A 69 -9.38 -3.78 -4.18
C TYR A 69 -10.89 -3.62 -4.17
N PHE A 70 -11.41 -2.82 -5.08
CA PHE A 70 -12.86 -2.68 -5.26
C PHE A 70 -13.19 -2.35 -6.70
N ASN A 71 -14.45 -2.57 -7.07
CA ASN A 71 -14.90 -2.35 -8.44
C ASN A 71 -15.74 -1.08 -8.57
N ARG A 72 -15.39 -0.27 -9.57
CA ARG A 72 -16.27 0.77 -10.12
C ARG A 72 -16.79 0.26 -11.47
N PRO A 73 -17.83 0.87 -12.04
CA PRO A 73 -18.37 0.38 -13.32
C PRO A 73 -17.35 0.22 -14.45
N THR A 74 -16.33 1.09 -14.49
CA THR A 74 -15.34 1.10 -15.59
C THR A 74 -13.98 0.52 -15.19
N ASN A 75 -13.71 0.32 -13.89
CA ASN A 75 -12.40 -0.09 -13.41
C ASN A 75 -12.49 -1.01 -12.20
N ARG A 76 -11.54 -1.93 -12.11
CA ARG A 76 -11.18 -2.54 -10.85
C ARG A 76 -10.04 -1.73 -10.23
N VAL A 77 -10.31 -1.14 -9.08
CA VAL A 77 -9.39 -0.20 -8.43
C VAL A 77 -8.53 -0.93 -7.39
N ALA A 78 -7.23 -0.69 -7.47
CA ALA A 78 -6.31 -0.96 -6.38
C ALA A 78 -6.07 0.35 -5.64
N PHE A 79 -6.45 0.41 -4.37
CA PHE A 79 -6.33 1.61 -3.55
C PHE A 79 -5.27 1.41 -2.47
N VAL A 80 -4.28 2.30 -2.43
CA VAL A 80 -3.24 2.28 -1.39
C VAL A 80 -3.82 2.84 -0.11
N VAL A 81 -4.04 1.97 0.87
CA VAL A 81 -4.61 2.32 2.18
C VAL A 81 -3.55 2.95 3.07
N ALA A 82 -2.35 2.38 3.09
CA ALA A 82 -1.22 2.86 3.88
C ALA A 82 0.09 2.46 3.19
N ILE A 83 1.10 3.30 3.32
CA ILE A 83 2.44 3.02 2.82
C ILE A 83 3.46 3.63 3.80
N GLY A 84 4.45 2.85 4.22
CA GLY A 84 5.49 3.28 5.13
C GLY A 84 6.84 2.67 4.80
N GLY A 85 7.90 3.35 5.21
CA GLY A 85 9.27 2.95 4.92
C GLY A 85 9.63 3.11 3.44
N LYS A 86 10.61 2.32 3.01
CA LYS A 86 11.09 2.30 1.61
C LYS A 86 10.48 1.11 0.91
N CYS A 87 9.34 1.29 0.28
CA CYS A 87 8.64 0.21 -0.43
C CYS A 87 8.62 0.46 -1.93
N VAL A 88 8.04 1.58 -2.35
CA VAL A 88 7.88 1.94 -3.76
C VAL A 88 8.49 3.33 -3.95
N THR A 89 9.82 3.37 -4.07
CA THR A 89 10.59 4.62 -4.03
C THR A 89 11.33 4.94 -5.32
N ASN A 90 11.34 4.04 -6.29
CA ASN A 90 11.98 4.25 -7.58
C ASN A 90 11.19 3.57 -8.69
N LYS A 91 11.60 3.76 -9.94
CA LYS A 91 10.91 3.21 -11.11
C LYS A 91 10.86 1.68 -11.07
N ASP A 92 11.93 1.02 -10.67
CA ASP A 92 12.01 -0.44 -10.61
C ASP A 92 10.99 -1.01 -9.60
N THR A 93 10.99 -0.50 -8.37
CA THR A 93 10.03 -0.96 -7.36
C THR A 93 8.60 -0.60 -7.72
N PHE A 94 8.37 0.54 -8.35
CA PHE A 94 7.03 0.93 -8.81
C PHE A 94 6.54 -0.03 -9.90
N THR A 95 7.39 -0.43 -10.83
CA THR A 95 7.04 -1.41 -11.86
C THR A 95 6.69 -2.76 -11.25
N GLN A 96 7.47 -3.24 -10.28
CA GLN A 96 7.18 -4.49 -9.56
C GLN A 96 5.81 -4.40 -8.85
N PHE A 97 5.55 -3.28 -8.21
CA PHE A 97 4.28 -3.02 -7.55
C PHE A 97 3.10 -3.07 -8.54
N GLU A 98 3.21 -2.38 -9.67
CA GLU A 98 2.17 -2.41 -10.71
C GLU A 98 1.89 -3.82 -11.22
N GLU A 99 2.93 -4.65 -11.39
CA GLU A 99 2.77 -6.05 -11.81
C GLU A 99 1.94 -6.85 -10.81
N ILE A 100 2.15 -6.66 -9.51
CA ILE A 100 1.36 -7.31 -8.47
C ILE A 100 -0.11 -6.90 -8.58
N LEU A 101 -0.38 -5.61 -8.76
CA LEU A 101 -1.74 -5.11 -8.87
C LEU A 101 -2.46 -5.68 -10.11
N LYS A 102 -1.76 -5.75 -11.23
CA LYS A 102 -2.30 -6.31 -12.47
C LYS A 102 -2.61 -7.80 -12.33
N LEU A 103 -1.77 -8.55 -11.62
CA LEU A 103 -2.01 -9.96 -11.33
C LEU A 103 -3.29 -10.18 -10.50
N ASN A 104 -3.68 -9.18 -9.71
CA ASN A 104 -4.94 -9.21 -8.96
C ASN A 104 -6.12 -8.60 -9.74
N GLY A 105 -5.93 -8.37 -11.03
CA GLY A 105 -6.97 -7.88 -11.94
C GLY A 105 -7.21 -6.38 -11.90
N ALA A 106 -6.38 -5.61 -11.21
CA ALA A 106 -6.55 -4.16 -11.15
C ALA A 106 -6.30 -3.51 -12.51
N THR A 107 -7.13 -2.53 -12.85
CA THR A 107 -7.04 -1.73 -14.07
C THR A 107 -6.77 -0.27 -13.77
N TYR A 108 -6.84 0.13 -12.50
CA TYR A 108 -6.63 1.50 -12.07
C TYR A 108 -5.99 1.53 -10.69
N LEU A 109 -4.99 2.38 -10.50
CA LEU A 109 -4.30 2.58 -9.24
C LEU A 109 -4.70 3.93 -8.64
N GLU A 110 -5.11 3.92 -7.38
CA GLU A 110 -5.54 5.10 -6.67
C GLU A 110 -4.95 5.10 -5.25
N GLY A 111 -4.76 6.27 -4.70
CA GLY A 111 -4.30 6.38 -3.32
C GLY A 111 -4.46 7.80 -2.82
N SER A 112 -4.50 7.94 -1.50
CA SER A 112 -4.44 9.21 -0.83
C SER A 112 -3.20 9.25 0.05
N GLY A 113 -2.62 10.43 0.22
CA GLY A 113 -1.40 10.54 1.02
C GLY A 113 -0.99 11.99 1.21
N ARG A 114 0.05 12.17 2.01
CA ARG A 114 0.66 13.48 2.20
C ARG A 114 1.37 13.95 0.93
N GLU A 115 1.63 15.26 0.85
CA GLU A 115 2.22 15.87 -0.35
C GLU A 115 3.50 15.21 -0.83
N SER A 116 4.38 14.76 0.08
CA SER A 116 5.64 14.11 -0.31
C SER A 116 5.41 12.80 -1.07
N ILE A 117 4.40 12.03 -0.67
CA ILE A 117 4.00 10.80 -1.35
C ILE A 117 3.37 11.13 -2.71
N ILE A 118 2.51 12.12 -2.76
CA ILE A 118 1.86 12.54 -4.01
C ILE A 118 2.92 13.03 -5.01
N ARG A 119 3.92 13.78 -4.57
CA ARG A 119 5.04 14.21 -5.44
C ARG A 119 5.83 13.02 -5.96
N LEU A 120 6.09 12.02 -5.10
CA LEU A 120 6.80 10.81 -5.49
C LEU A 120 6.00 10.05 -6.57
N TRP A 121 4.71 9.83 -6.33
CA TRP A 121 3.85 9.09 -7.25
C TRP A 121 3.67 9.81 -8.59
N SER A 122 3.70 11.14 -8.62
CA SER A 122 3.59 11.91 -9.87
C SER A 122 4.72 11.59 -10.85
N ARG A 123 5.89 11.19 -10.33
CA ARG A 123 7.04 10.79 -11.17
C ARG A 123 6.77 9.49 -11.94
N TYR A 124 5.81 8.70 -11.50
CA TYR A 124 5.47 7.39 -12.07
C TYR A 124 4.09 7.38 -12.73
N GLY A 125 3.59 8.56 -13.07
CA GLY A 125 2.38 8.71 -13.87
C GLY A 125 1.08 8.88 -13.08
N MET A 126 1.14 8.95 -11.75
CA MET A 126 -0.05 9.24 -10.96
C MET A 126 -0.32 10.75 -10.93
N THR A 127 -1.56 11.14 -11.20
CA THR A 127 -1.99 12.54 -11.20
C THR A 127 -3.13 12.73 -10.20
N GLN A 128 -3.27 13.95 -9.69
CA GLN A 128 -4.37 14.27 -8.79
C GLN A 128 -5.70 14.08 -9.53
N LYS A 129 -6.58 13.29 -8.92
CA LYS A 129 -7.88 12.97 -9.51
C LYS A 129 -8.99 13.89 -9.03
N TYR A 130 -9.10 14.05 -7.71
CA TYR A 130 -10.09 14.93 -7.06
C TYR A 130 -9.70 15.12 -5.60
N VAL A 131 -10.37 16.05 -4.94
CA VAL A 131 -10.19 16.31 -3.50
C VAL A 131 -11.38 15.73 -2.74
N VAL A 132 -11.10 15.02 -1.65
CA VAL A 132 -12.11 14.43 -0.78
C VAL A 132 -12.32 15.37 0.41
N THR A 133 -13.56 15.65 0.73
CA THR A 133 -13.93 16.44 1.91
C THR A 133 -14.75 15.58 2.87
N GLY A 134 -14.63 15.85 4.16
CA GLY A 134 -15.32 15.08 5.18
C GLY A 134 -15.87 15.97 6.30
N LYS A 135 -16.89 15.47 6.98
CA LYS A 135 -17.49 16.12 8.16
C LYS A 135 -18.07 15.06 9.07
N SER A 136 -17.78 15.17 10.37
CA SER A 136 -18.48 14.34 11.38
C SER A 136 -19.95 14.73 11.48
N LEU A 137 -20.82 13.73 11.65
CA LEU A 137 -22.24 13.91 11.80
C LEU A 137 -22.71 13.63 13.23
#